data_73aae5d5decbc1faa445a6a2f2a89d96
#
_entry.id   73aae5d5decbc1faa445a6a2f2a89d96
#
_cell.length_a   1.000
_cell.length_b   1.000
_cell.length_c   1.000
_cell.angle_alpha   90.00
_cell.angle_beta   90.00
_cell.angle_gamma   90.00
#
_symmetry.space_group_name_H-M   'P 1'
#
loop_
_entity.id
_entity.type
_entity.pdbx_description
1 polymer ?
#
loop_
_entity_poly.entity_id
_entity_poly.type
_entity_poly.pdbx_seq_one_letter_code
_entity_poly.pdbx_strand_id
1 'polypeptide(L)'
;YDSFAAFKLDDSMAKTPDAVRGLLERVWKPARARALADRDALQALVAEEGGNFALAPWDWRYYAEKLRLAKANFDDAAIKPYLTLDGMIAAAFDCATRLFGVTFSERKDVPVWHPDVRVWEVKDATGKHQALFYGDYFARASKRSGAWMTSFRDQQKLDGEIAPLVLNIC
;
A
#
# COMPACT_ATOMS: atom_id res chain seq x y z
N TYR A 1 -5.13 -32.60 -15.40
CA TYR A 1 -5.89 -31.85 -14.40
C TYR A 1 -7.37 -31.77 -14.80
N ASP A 2 -8.26 -31.99 -13.89
CA ASP A 2 -9.71 -31.98 -14.12
C ASP A 2 -10.26 -30.55 -14.37
N SER A 3 -9.53 -29.53 -13.99
CA SER A 3 -9.89 -28.13 -14.19
C SER A 3 -8.67 -27.21 -14.17
N PHE A 4 -8.84 -25.99 -14.72
CA PHE A 4 -7.82 -24.96 -14.63
C PHE A 4 -7.52 -24.56 -13.16
N ALA A 5 -8.53 -24.59 -12.31
CA ALA A 5 -8.35 -24.32 -10.88
C ALA A 5 -7.46 -25.40 -10.23
N ALA A 6 -7.68 -26.69 -10.53
CA ALA A 6 -6.83 -27.77 -10.03
C ALA A 6 -5.38 -27.61 -10.50
N PHE A 7 -5.16 -27.23 -11.78
CA PHE A 7 -3.84 -26.93 -12.31
C PHE A 7 -3.16 -25.76 -11.56
N LYS A 8 -3.86 -24.67 -11.36
CA LYS A 8 -3.30 -23.45 -10.71
C LYS A 8 -3.05 -23.63 -9.23
N LEU A 9 -3.73 -24.54 -8.58
CA LEU A 9 -3.59 -24.75 -7.12
C LEU A 9 -2.56 -25.82 -6.77
N ASP A 10 -2.09 -26.58 -7.73
CA ASP A 10 -1.21 -27.74 -7.49
C ASP A 10 0.10 -27.35 -6.78
N ASP A 11 0.68 -26.21 -7.10
CA ASP A 11 1.89 -25.67 -6.48
C ASP A 11 1.63 -24.63 -5.37
N SER A 12 0.36 -24.37 -5.02
CA SER A 12 -0.03 -23.44 -3.97
C SER A 12 -0.21 -24.14 -2.60
N MET A 13 -0.34 -23.36 -1.52
CA MET A 13 -0.63 -23.89 -0.18
C MET A 13 -1.95 -24.66 -0.09
N ALA A 14 -2.95 -24.27 -0.86
CA ALA A 14 -4.28 -24.87 -0.82
C ALA A 14 -4.35 -26.22 -1.53
N LYS A 15 -3.49 -26.47 -2.51
CA LYS A 15 -3.39 -27.71 -3.30
C LYS A 15 -4.63 -28.06 -4.12
N THR A 16 -5.83 -27.93 -3.58
CA THR A 16 -7.06 -28.39 -4.21
C THR A 16 -8.16 -27.33 -4.21
N PRO A 17 -9.06 -27.31 -5.22
CA PRO A 17 -10.24 -26.45 -5.22
C PRO A 17 -11.13 -26.60 -3.99
N ASP A 18 -11.25 -27.81 -3.44
CA ASP A 18 -12.08 -28.07 -2.26
C ASP A 18 -11.49 -27.43 -1.00
N ALA A 19 -10.16 -27.42 -0.84
CA ALA A 19 -9.52 -26.72 0.26
C ALA A 19 -9.78 -25.21 0.19
N VAL A 20 -9.72 -24.61 -1.01
CA VAL A 20 -10.07 -23.19 -1.23
C VAL A 20 -11.53 -22.92 -0.90
N ARG A 21 -12.46 -23.76 -1.41
CA ARG A 21 -13.89 -23.63 -1.16
C ARG A 21 -14.21 -23.72 0.32
N GLY A 22 -13.65 -24.71 1.02
CA GLY A 22 -13.84 -24.86 2.45
C GLY A 22 -13.35 -23.67 3.27
N LEU A 23 -12.25 -23.02 2.87
CA LEU A 23 -11.80 -21.77 3.49
C LEU A 23 -12.77 -20.63 3.23
N LEU A 24 -13.17 -20.43 1.97
CA LEU A 24 -14.10 -19.38 1.58
C LEU A 24 -15.44 -19.49 2.27
N GLU A 25 -16.01 -20.70 2.40
CA GLU A 25 -17.28 -20.94 3.08
C GLU A 25 -17.21 -20.64 4.59
N ARG A 26 -16.10 -21.00 5.23
CA ARG A 26 -15.89 -20.66 6.66
C ARG A 26 -15.84 -19.16 6.90
N VAL A 27 -15.25 -18.39 5.97
CA VAL A 27 -15.18 -16.92 6.05
C VAL A 27 -16.49 -16.26 5.61
N TRP A 28 -17.13 -16.78 4.56
CA TRP A 28 -18.33 -16.18 3.96
C TRP A 28 -19.50 -16.06 4.93
N LYS A 29 -19.78 -17.14 5.67
CA LYS A 29 -20.94 -17.16 6.58
C LYS A 29 -20.88 -16.05 7.65
N PRO A 30 -19.82 -15.92 8.46
CA PRO A 30 -19.72 -14.84 9.43
C PRO A 30 -19.57 -13.46 8.78
N ALA A 31 -18.85 -13.34 7.66
CA ALA A 31 -18.68 -12.08 6.95
C ALA A 31 -20.03 -11.54 6.41
N ARG A 32 -20.85 -12.43 5.84
CA ARG A 32 -22.20 -12.05 5.37
C ARG A 32 -23.10 -11.61 6.52
N ALA A 33 -23.09 -12.32 7.64
CA ALA A 33 -23.86 -11.94 8.82
C ALA A 33 -23.45 -10.55 9.34
N ARG A 34 -22.15 -10.26 9.38
CA ARG A 34 -21.63 -8.96 9.77
C ARG A 34 -22.02 -7.87 8.78
N ALA A 35 -21.90 -8.11 7.48
CA ALA A 35 -22.28 -7.12 6.46
C ALA A 35 -23.77 -6.76 6.52
N LEU A 36 -24.65 -7.73 6.84
CA LEU A 36 -26.07 -7.45 7.04
C LEU A 36 -26.33 -6.59 8.28
N ALA A 37 -25.66 -6.88 9.38
CA ALA A 37 -25.75 -6.07 10.60
C ALA A 37 -25.21 -4.63 10.38
N ASP A 38 -24.12 -4.49 9.63
CA ASP A 38 -23.58 -3.18 9.27
C ASP A 38 -24.60 -2.40 8.38
N ARG A 39 -25.21 -3.06 7.38
CA ARG A 39 -26.28 -2.47 6.56
C ARG A 39 -27.44 -1.96 7.41
N ASP A 40 -27.89 -2.75 8.36
CA ASP A 40 -29.02 -2.39 9.21
C ASP A 40 -28.68 -1.18 10.10
N ALA A 41 -27.45 -1.09 10.60
CA ALA A 41 -26.96 0.07 11.35
C ALA A 41 -26.89 1.35 10.47
N LEU A 42 -26.46 1.22 9.21
CA LEU A 42 -26.43 2.35 8.27
C LEU A 42 -27.87 2.79 7.88
N GLN A 43 -28.79 1.84 7.70
CA GLN A 43 -30.19 2.16 7.41
C GLN A 43 -30.86 2.87 8.58
N ALA A 44 -30.52 2.50 9.83
CA ALA A 44 -30.99 3.22 11.02
C ALA A 44 -30.52 4.68 11.02
N LEU A 45 -29.26 4.93 10.67
CA LEU A 45 -28.71 6.28 10.54
C LEU A 45 -29.41 7.11 9.46
N VAL A 46 -29.76 6.51 8.31
CA VAL A 46 -30.58 7.15 7.28
C VAL A 46 -31.91 7.62 7.87
N ALA A 47 -32.57 6.76 8.63
CA ALA A 47 -33.87 7.11 9.26
C ALA A 47 -33.74 8.18 10.34
N GLU A 48 -32.68 8.15 11.16
CA GLU A 48 -32.40 9.18 12.17
C GLU A 48 -32.18 10.57 11.54
N GLU A 49 -31.59 10.62 10.35
CA GLU A 49 -31.41 11.86 9.59
C GLU A 49 -32.67 12.29 8.81
N GLY A 50 -33.78 11.59 8.96
CA GLY A 50 -35.04 11.89 8.29
C GLY A 50 -35.11 11.36 6.84
N GLY A 51 -34.19 10.52 6.42
CA GLY A 51 -34.24 9.87 5.10
C GLY A 51 -35.33 8.80 5.06
N ASN A 52 -36.10 8.75 3.94
CA ASN A 52 -37.17 7.80 3.72
C ASN A 52 -36.89 6.83 2.56
N PHE A 53 -35.64 6.56 2.28
CA PHE A 53 -35.16 5.68 1.20
C PHE A 53 -34.44 4.45 1.74
N ALA A 54 -34.43 3.38 0.97
CA ALA A 54 -33.62 2.22 1.25
C ALA A 54 -32.17 2.46 0.84
N LEU A 55 -31.23 2.10 1.73
CA LEU A 55 -29.80 2.22 1.49
C LEU A 55 -29.39 1.42 0.23
N ALA A 56 -28.83 2.08 -0.74
CA ALA A 56 -28.30 1.48 -1.95
C ALA A 56 -26.77 1.31 -1.89
N PRO A 57 -26.15 0.46 -2.75
CA PRO A 57 -24.70 0.22 -2.70
C PRO A 57 -23.84 1.51 -2.85
N TRP A 58 -24.28 2.50 -3.57
CA TRP A 58 -23.58 3.77 -3.76
C TRP A 58 -23.67 4.70 -2.54
N ASP A 59 -24.67 4.52 -1.65
CA ASP A 59 -24.82 5.29 -0.41
C ASP A 59 -23.94 4.77 0.72
N TRP A 60 -23.49 3.50 0.60
CA TRP A 60 -22.80 2.76 1.65
C TRP A 60 -21.62 3.52 2.25
N ARG A 61 -20.73 4.01 1.39
CA ARG A 61 -19.49 4.67 1.85
C ARG A 61 -19.78 5.96 2.59
N TYR A 62 -20.76 6.71 2.15
CA TYR A 62 -21.14 7.96 2.79
C TYR A 62 -21.65 7.73 4.22
N TYR A 63 -22.63 6.84 4.39
CA TYR A 63 -23.18 6.53 5.70
C TYR A 63 -22.21 5.74 6.59
N ALA A 64 -21.37 4.88 6.03
CA ALA A 64 -20.32 4.19 6.78
C ALA A 64 -19.32 5.17 7.40
N GLU A 65 -18.94 6.22 6.67
CA GLU A 65 -18.06 7.24 7.21
C GLU A 65 -18.72 8.04 8.33
N LYS A 66 -19.98 8.41 8.17
CA LYS A 66 -20.74 9.07 9.25
C LYS A 66 -20.80 8.21 10.52
N LEU A 67 -21.13 6.93 10.36
CA LEU A 67 -21.21 5.99 11.49
C LEU A 67 -19.83 5.80 12.14
N ARG A 68 -18.76 5.76 11.34
CA ARG A 68 -17.38 5.68 11.83
C ARG A 68 -17.02 6.90 12.67
N LEU A 69 -17.28 8.09 12.17
CA LEU A 69 -17.03 9.35 12.89
C LEU A 69 -17.81 9.41 14.21
N ALA A 70 -19.09 9.02 14.19
CA ALA A 70 -19.91 9.00 15.39
C ALA A 70 -19.41 8.02 16.45
N LYS A 71 -18.90 6.85 16.04
CA LYS A 71 -18.41 5.82 16.95
C LYS A 71 -16.97 6.05 17.42
N ALA A 72 -16.10 6.47 16.54
CA ALA A 72 -14.67 6.60 16.81
C ALA A 72 -14.28 7.97 17.37
N ASN A 73 -15.14 8.99 17.19
CA ASN A 73 -14.84 10.39 17.53
C ASN A 73 -13.46 10.84 17.00
N PHE A 74 -13.10 10.37 15.80
CA PHE A 74 -11.80 10.61 15.19
C PHE A 74 -11.97 11.03 13.74
N ASP A 75 -11.46 12.21 13.40
CA ASP A 75 -11.44 12.75 12.05
C ASP A 75 -10.05 12.55 11.42
N ASP A 76 -9.99 11.75 10.37
CA ASP A 76 -8.75 11.51 9.60
C ASP A 76 -8.19 12.83 9.00
N ALA A 77 -9.04 13.83 8.76
CA ALA A 77 -8.60 15.12 8.27
C ALA A 77 -7.69 15.84 9.29
N ALA A 78 -7.84 15.55 10.58
CA ALA A 78 -7.00 16.13 11.62
C ALA A 78 -5.54 15.67 11.57
N ILE A 79 -5.26 14.48 11.03
CA ILE A 79 -3.90 13.94 10.92
C ILE A 79 -3.23 14.24 9.57
N LYS A 80 -4.00 14.57 8.52
CA LYS A 80 -3.44 14.86 7.19
C LYS A 80 -2.30 15.89 7.18
N PRO A 81 -2.37 17.01 7.95
CA PRO A 81 -1.29 17.99 7.98
C PRO A 81 0.06 17.43 8.48
N TYR A 82 0.03 16.35 9.26
CA TYR A 82 1.23 15.70 9.79
C TYR A 82 1.84 14.67 8.81
N LEU A 83 1.08 14.24 7.80
CA LEU A 83 1.46 13.20 6.84
C LEU A 83 1.77 13.81 5.46
N THR A 84 2.56 14.88 5.45
CA THR A 84 3.06 15.46 4.20
C THR A 84 4.07 14.53 3.53
N LEU A 85 4.17 14.56 2.20
CA LEU A 85 5.11 13.72 1.46
C LEU A 85 6.56 13.93 1.94
N ASP A 86 6.99 15.17 2.07
CA ASP A 86 8.36 15.49 2.56
C ASP A 86 8.58 15.01 3.99
N GLY A 87 7.58 15.18 4.86
CA GLY A 87 7.63 14.66 6.23
C GLY A 87 7.76 13.14 6.28
N MET A 88 7.02 12.44 5.44
CA MET A 88 7.06 10.96 5.36
C MET A 88 8.38 10.45 4.78
N ILE A 89 8.94 11.13 3.76
CA ILE A 89 10.26 10.81 3.22
C ILE A 89 11.33 11.00 4.30
N ALA A 90 11.32 12.13 4.98
CA ALA A 90 12.27 12.42 6.05
C ALA A 90 12.17 11.38 7.20
N ALA A 91 10.96 11.02 7.61
CA ALA A 91 10.73 9.99 8.64
C ALA A 91 11.22 8.60 8.21
N ALA A 92 10.98 8.21 6.95
CA ALA A 92 11.46 6.95 6.41
C ALA A 92 13.01 6.90 6.39
N PHE A 93 13.65 7.99 5.98
CA PHE A 93 15.11 8.08 5.95
C PHE A 93 15.71 8.10 7.37
N ASP A 94 15.11 8.82 8.31
CA ASP A 94 15.54 8.79 9.72
C ASP A 94 15.44 7.37 10.30
N CYS A 95 14.33 6.70 10.04
CA CYS A 95 14.15 5.31 10.47
C CYS A 95 15.21 4.37 9.87
N ALA A 96 15.49 4.47 8.57
CA ALA A 96 16.52 3.67 7.92
C ALA A 96 17.94 4.01 8.42
N THR A 97 18.19 5.28 8.68
CA THR A 97 19.48 5.72 9.27
C THR A 97 19.69 5.10 10.65
N ARG A 98 18.69 5.14 11.51
CA ARG A 98 18.78 4.55 12.87
C ARG A 98 18.92 3.03 12.86
N LEU A 99 18.22 2.35 11.95
CA LEU A 99 18.22 0.89 11.88
C LEU A 99 19.46 0.32 11.20
N PHE A 100 19.94 0.98 10.14
CA PHE A 100 20.95 0.41 9.23
C PHE A 100 22.23 1.25 9.15
N GLY A 101 22.30 2.41 9.79
CA GLY A 101 23.47 3.29 9.74
C GLY A 101 23.74 3.90 8.36
N VAL A 102 22.74 3.96 7.49
CA VAL A 102 22.85 4.56 6.16
C VAL A 102 22.46 6.04 6.18
N THR A 103 22.98 6.80 5.22
CA THR A 103 22.65 8.21 5.01
C THR A 103 22.10 8.44 3.62
N PHE A 104 21.24 9.45 3.48
CA PHE A 104 20.59 9.81 2.22
C PHE A 104 20.95 11.24 1.83
N SER A 105 21.45 11.44 0.61
CA SER A 105 21.81 12.75 0.06
C SER A 105 21.10 12.94 -1.27
N GLU A 106 20.25 13.97 -1.37
CA GLU A 106 19.53 14.26 -2.62
C GLU A 106 20.49 14.64 -3.74
N ARG A 107 20.28 14.05 -4.92
CA ARG A 107 21.08 14.25 -6.14
C ARG A 107 20.22 14.89 -7.22
N LYS A 108 20.63 16.03 -7.74
CA LYS A 108 19.95 16.74 -8.83
C LYS A 108 20.67 16.61 -10.18
N ASP A 109 21.82 16.00 -10.17
CA ASP A 109 22.69 15.77 -11.33
C ASP A 109 22.47 14.41 -11.98
N VAL A 110 21.61 13.57 -11.42
CA VAL A 110 21.26 12.24 -11.95
C VAL A 110 20.07 12.37 -12.91
N PRO A 111 20.14 11.79 -14.13
CA PRO A 111 19.03 11.82 -15.06
C PRO A 111 17.77 11.16 -14.52
N VAL A 112 16.62 11.76 -14.76
CA VAL A 112 15.30 11.25 -14.38
C VAL A 112 14.36 11.26 -15.58
N TRP A 113 13.36 10.40 -15.58
CA TRP A 113 12.38 10.26 -16.68
C TRP A 113 11.18 11.24 -16.53
N HIS A 114 11.05 11.90 -15.38
CA HIS A 114 10.00 12.88 -15.12
C HIS A 114 10.49 13.90 -14.08
N PRO A 115 10.12 15.19 -14.18
CA PRO A 115 10.59 16.22 -13.24
C PRO A 115 10.16 16.01 -11.79
N ASP A 116 9.07 15.27 -11.54
CA ASP A 116 8.61 14.94 -10.18
C ASP A 116 9.42 13.81 -9.51
N VAL A 117 10.28 13.12 -10.26
CA VAL A 117 11.12 12.05 -9.70
C VAL A 117 12.27 12.67 -8.94
N ARG A 118 12.44 12.25 -7.71
CA ARG A 118 13.58 12.65 -6.86
C ARG A 118 14.55 11.50 -6.70
N VAL A 119 15.83 11.81 -6.59
CA VAL A 119 16.89 10.80 -6.47
C VAL A 119 17.73 11.09 -5.24
N TRP A 120 18.04 10.04 -4.49
CA TRP A 120 18.96 10.11 -3.36
C TRP A 120 20.09 9.09 -3.51
N GLU A 121 21.29 9.55 -3.22
CA GLU A 121 22.44 8.68 -3.01
C GLU A 121 22.38 8.11 -1.58
N VAL A 122 22.52 6.81 -1.47
CA VAL A 122 22.59 6.10 -0.19
C VAL A 122 24.03 5.71 0.08
N LYS A 123 24.54 6.10 1.26
CA LYS A 123 25.89 5.77 1.73
C LYS A 123 25.83 5.03 3.05
N ASP A 124 26.82 4.16 3.28
CA ASP A 124 27.00 3.53 4.59
C ASP A 124 27.64 4.48 5.61
N ALA A 125 27.86 3.98 6.83
CA ALA A 125 28.48 4.74 7.92
C ALA A 125 29.93 5.19 7.63
N THR A 126 30.61 4.56 6.66
CA THR A 126 31.95 4.95 6.21
C THR A 126 31.93 6.02 5.12
N GLY A 127 30.75 6.39 4.62
CA GLY A 127 30.56 7.29 3.49
C GLY A 127 30.67 6.63 2.13
N LYS A 128 30.78 5.31 2.06
CA LYS A 128 30.84 4.55 0.82
C LYS A 128 29.46 4.48 0.16
N HIS A 129 29.43 4.73 -1.14
CA HIS A 129 28.23 4.60 -1.97
C HIS A 129 27.68 3.17 -1.96
N GLN A 130 26.40 3.00 -1.64
CA GLN A 130 25.72 1.72 -1.57
C GLN A 130 24.60 1.60 -2.59
N ALA A 131 23.86 2.71 -2.86
CA ALA A 131 22.69 2.67 -3.73
C ALA A 131 22.34 4.05 -4.29
N LEU A 132 21.53 4.03 -5.37
CA LEU A 132 20.66 5.14 -5.77
C LEU A 132 19.22 4.76 -5.50
N PHE A 133 18.51 5.65 -4.85
CA PHE A 133 17.09 5.51 -4.52
C PHE A 133 16.29 6.55 -5.29
N TYR A 134 15.37 6.11 -6.14
CA TYR A 134 14.46 6.94 -6.91
C TYR A 134 13.09 6.92 -6.25
N GLY A 135 12.56 8.09 -5.95
CA GLY A 135 11.20 8.26 -5.44
C GLY A 135 10.30 8.88 -6.51
N ASP A 136 9.36 8.12 -7.00
CA ASP A 136 8.41 8.53 -8.03
C ASP A 136 6.98 8.47 -7.48
N TYR A 137 6.64 9.39 -6.59
CA TYR A 137 5.46 9.31 -5.72
C TYR A 137 4.17 9.82 -6.35
N PHE A 138 4.23 10.62 -7.41
CA PHE A 138 3.04 11.24 -7.98
C PHE A 138 2.39 10.40 -9.07
N ALA A 139 1.06 10.38 -9.06
CA ALA A 139 0.28 9.76 -10.12
C ALA A 139 0.43 10.53 -11.44
N ARG A 140 0.44 9.81 -12.56
CA ARG A 140 0.37 10.35 -13.91
C ARG A 140 -0.22 9.33 -14.88
N ALA A 141 -0.63 9.77 -16.06
CA ALA A 141 -1.35 8.93 -17.04
C ALA A 141 -0.58 7.67 -17.47
N SER A 142 0.75 7.68 -17.45
CA SER A 142 1.60 6.53 -17.78
C SER A 142 1.73 5.50 -16.66
N LYS A 143 1.28 5.80 -15.45
CA LYS A 143 1.32 4.88 -14.31
C LYS A 143 0.04 4.09 -14.15
N ARG A 144 0.16 2.87 -13.66
CA ARG A 144 -0.99 2.09 -13.18
C ARG A 144 -1.30 2.45 -11.73
N SER A 145 -2.52 2.19 -11.31
CA SER A 145 -2.93 2.33 -9.91
C SER A 145 -2.18 1.35 -9.01
N GLY A 146 -1.88 1.76 -7.80
CA GLY A 146 -1.16 1.00 -6.79
C GLY A 146 0.21 1.60 -6.46
N ALA A 147 0.93 0.92 -5.57
CA ALA A 147 2.31 1.25 -5.22
C ALA A 147 3.20 0.03 -5.48
N TRP A 148 4.38 0.25 -5.98
CA TRP A 148 5.33 -0.83 -6.26
C TRP A 148 6.77 -0.35 -6.13
N MET A 149 7.64 -1.32 -5.99
CA MET A 149 9.08 -1.16 -6.01
C MET A 149 9.66 -1.89 -7.23
N THR A 150 10.64 -1.29 -7.86
CA THR A 150 11.38 -1.89 -8.97
C THR A 150 12.87 -1.72 -8.75
N SER A 151 13.63 -2.79 -8.88
CA SER A 151 15.08 -2.72 -8.97
C SER A 151 15.50 -2.53 -10.42
N PHE A 152 16.23 -1.46 -10.72
CA PHE A 152 16.87 -1.27 -12.03
C PHE A 152 18.23 -1.94 -12.11
N ARG A 153 18.88 -2.10 -10.98
CA ARG A 153 20.12 -2.86 -10.83
C ARG A 153 20.15 -3.48 -9.43
N ASP A 154 20.17 -4.80 -9.39
CA ASP A 154 20.27 -5.55 -8.16
C ASP A 154 21.70 -5.45 -7.59
N GLN A 155 21.80 -5.45 -6.26
CA GLN A 155 23.08 -5.59 -5.60
C GLN A 155 23.58 -7.04 -5.78
N GLN A 156 24.79 -7.20 -6.28
CA GLN A 156 25.41 -8.50 -6.49
C GLN A 156 26.92 -8.43 -6.27
N LYS A 157 27.53 -9.57 -6.04
CA LYS A 157 28.98 -9.73 -5.87
C LYS A 157 29.50 -10.88 -6.73
N LEU A 158 29.15 -10.88 -8.01
CA LEU A 158 29.58 -11.95 -8.94
C LEU A 158 31.04 -11.79 -9.37
N ASP A 159 31.48 -10.55 -9.58
CA ASP A 159 32.80 -10.21 -10.11
C ASP A 159 33.78 -9.68 -9.04
N GLY A 160 33.58 -10.05 -7.77
CA GLY A 160 34.44 -9.64 -6.68
C GLY A 160 34.08 -8.33 -6.00
N GLU A 161 33.51 -7.36 -6.70
CA GLU A 161 33.01 -6.10 -6.16
C GLU A 161 31.49 -6.13 -5.97
N ILE A 162 31.00 -5.39 -4.96
CA ILE A 162 29.56 -5.25 -4.74
C ILE A 162 29.05 -4.15 -5.65
N ALA A 163 28.21 -4.50 -6.64
CA ALA A 163 27.51 -3.54 -7.47
C ALA A 163 26.48 -2.76 -6.62
N PRO A 164 26.47 -1.42 -6.67
CA PRO A 164 25.47 -0.64 -5.96
C PRO A 164 24.05 -0.93 -6.46
N LEU A 165 23.10 -1.00 -5.51
CA LEU A 165 21.67 -1.14 -5.81
C LEU A 165 21.14 0.13 -6.51
N VAL A 166 20.26 -0.02 -7.50
CA VAL A 166 19.47 1.07 -8.06
C VAL A 166 18.00 0.71 -7.95
N LEU A 167 17.30 1.37 -7.05
CA LEU A 167 15.94 1.07 -6.63
C LEU A 167 15.01 2.22 -6.95
N ASN A 168 13.80 1.91 -7.45
CA ASN A 168 12.72 2.85 -7.62
C ASN A 168 11.50 2.45 -6.79
N ILE A 169 10.89 3.42 -6.11
CA ILE A 169 9.59 3.29 -5.45
C ILE A 169 8.59 4.21 -6.16
N CYS A 170 7.41 3.64 -6.48
CA CYS A 170 6.29 4.30 -7.11
C CYS A 170 5.06 4.29 -6.22
#